data_0ff936558cc4594ec7e37a2ce24ac823
#
_entry.id   0ff936558cc4594ec7e37a2ce24ac823
#
_cell.length_a   1.000
_cell.length_b   1.000
_cell.length_c   1.000
_cell.angle_alpha   90.00
_cell.angle_beta   90.00
_cell.angle_gamma   90.00
#
_symmetry.space_group_name_H-M   'P 1'
#
loop_
_entity.id
_entity.type
_entity.pdbx_description
1 polymer ?
#
loop_
_entity_poly.entity_id
_entity_poly.type
_entity_poly.pdbx_seq_one_letter_code
_entity_poly.pdbx_strand_id
1 'polypeptide(L)'
;HYSEEMFLGKRFFLIYTRLTAIILRVFSIQLTKKESRMAKIMTKSCSSTGTCEKTVDFKFYAPQAKKVGLGGDFNNWKADKNPLKKDASGTWKTSLTLKPGRFQYRYLVDGVWQNAQEPVECVPNAFGSWNCVIEIAK
;
A
#
# COMPACT_ATOMS: atom_id res chain seq x y z
N HIS A 1 44.56 39.53 -7.71
CA HIS A 1 43.91 38.39 -8.40
C HIS A 1 43.50 37.23 -7.47
N TYR A 2 43.95 37.20 -6.23
CA TYR A 2 43.64 36.13 -5.28
C TYR A 2 42.42 36.43 -4.40
N SER A 3 41.86 37.61 -4.45
CA SER A 3 40.77 38.00 -3.56
C SER A 3 39.36 37.87 -4.17
N GLU A 4 39.23 37.69 -5.48
CA GLU A 4 37.89 37.60 -6.11
C GLU A 4 37.35 36.19 -6.16
N GLU A 5 38.20 35.16 -6.20
CA GLU A 5 37.72 33.77 -6.22
C GLU A 5 37.16 33.31 -4.88
N MET A 6 37.62 33.84 -3.77
CA MET A 6 37.10 33.50 -2.44
C MET A 6 35.70 34.10 -2.18
N PHE A 7 35.28 35.14 -2.90
CA PHE A 7 33.97 35.76 -2.70
C PHE A 7 32.85 35.02 -3.49
N LEU A 8 33.17 34.41 -4.63
CA LEU A 8 32.22 33.62 -5.40
C LEU A 8 31.90 32.29 -4.71
N GLY A 9 32.86 31.65 -4.06
CA GLY A 9 32.65 30.40 -3.34
C GLY A 9 31.70 30.49 -2.16
N LYS A 10 31.71 31.63 -1.45
CA LYS A 10 30.82 31.86 -0.30
C LYS A 10 29.38 32.17 -0.71
N ARG A 11 29.18 32.78 -1.86
CA ARG A 11 27.81 33.02 -2.38
C ARG A 11 27.15 31.73 -2.90
N PHE A 12 27.92 30.86 -3.54
CA PHE A 12 27.42 29.56 -3.98
C PHE A 12 27.09 28.63 -2.80
N PHE A 13 27.90 28.66 -1.74
CA PHE A 13 27.68 27.86 -0.55
C PHE A 13 26.39 28.27 0.22
N LEU A 14 26.10 29.56 0.29
CA LEU A 14 24.90 30.11 0.94
C LEU A 14 23.63 29.81 0.15
N ILE A 15 23.68 29.75 -1.17
CA ILE A 15 22.54 29.39 -2.03
C ILE A 15 22.26 27.89 -1.91
N TYR A 16 23.30 27.06 -1.82
CA TYR A 16 23.16 25.61 -1.68
C TYR A 16 22.55 25.21 -0.33
N THR A 17 22.93 25.87 0.76
CA THR A 17 22.37 25.62 2.09
C THR A 17 20.90 26.07 2.21
N ARG A 18 20.49 27.10 1.50
CA ARG A 18 19.07 27.52 1.48
C ARG A 18 18.20 26.59 0.65
N LEU A 19 18.68 26.09 -0.48
CA LEU A 19 17.97 25.11 -1.31
C LEU A 19 17.83 23.76 -0.62
N THR A 20 18.84 23.27 0.09
CA THR A 20 18.75 22.03 0.86
C THR A 20 17.78 22.12 2.04
N ALA A 21 17.69 23.28 2.70
CA ALA A 21 16.71 23.51 3.77
C ALA A 21 15.26 23.53 3.25
N ILE A 22 15.02 24.04 2.05
CA ILE A 22 13.70 24.04 1.42
C ILE A 22 13.31 22.64 0.96
N ILE A 23 14.24 21.89 0.39
CA ILE A 23 14.01 20.48 -0.03
C ILE A 23 13.73 19.58 1.18
N LEU A 24 14.46 19.75 2.29
CA LEU A 24 14.20 19.03 3.55
C LEU A 24 12.84 19.41 4.16
N ARG A 25 12.40 20.66 4.06
CA ARG A 25 11.08 21.08 4.54
C ARG A 25 9.94 20.50 3.69
N VAL A 26 10.10 20.45 2.38
CA VAL A 26 9.10 19.86 1.46
C VAL A 26 9.03 18.34 1.66
N PHE A 27 10.15 17.68 1.90
CA PHE A 27 10.18 16.26 2.20
C PHE A 27 9.55 15.91 3.56
N SER A 28 9.76 16.75 4.57
CA SER A 28 9.15 16.59 5.91
C SER A 28 7.63 16.80 5.89
N ILE A 29 7.12 17.71 5.08
CA ILE A 29 5.68 17.97 4.93
C ILE A 29 4.98 16.81 4.18
N GLN A 30 5.67 16.14 3.27
CA GLN A 30 5.11 14.97 2.58
C GLN A 30 5.05 13.72 3.48
N LEU A 31 5.97 13.55 4.42
CA LEU A 31 5.92 12.45 5.40
C LEU A 31 4.73 12.59 6.36
N THR A 32 4.44 13.79 6.84
CA THR A 32 3.31 14.04 7.75
C THR A 32 1.95 13.86 7.05
N LYS A 33 1.87 14.15 5.75
CA LYS A 33 0.65 13.96 4.97
C LYS A 33 0.35 12.48 4.65
N LYS A 34 1.38 11.64 4.64
CA LYS A 34 1.25 10.20 4.42
C LYS A 34 0.82 9.46 5.70
N GLU A 35 1.29 9.89 6.86
CA GLU A 35 0.86 9.33 8.16
C GLU A 35 -0.58 9.68 8.50
N SER A 36 -1.05 10.87 8.15
CA SER A 36 -2.42 11.30 8.40
C SER A 36 -3.48 10.52 7.59
N ARG A 37 -3.09 9.84 6.49
CA ARG A 37 -3.99 8.98 5.71
C ARG A 37 -4.06 7.54 6.19
N MET A 38 -3.07 7.06 6.95
CA MET A 38 -3.07 5.72 7.56
C MET A 38 -3.89 5.65 8.86
N ALA A 39 -4.21 6.77 9.50
CA ALA A 39 -4.94 6.82 10.76
C ALA A 39 -6.47 6.70 10.62
N LYS A 40 -7.01 6.51 9.41
CA LYS A 40 -8.45 6.30 9.17
C LYS A 40 -8.80 4.83 9.01
N ILE A 41 -8.30 3.99 9.90
CA ILE A 41 -8.93 2.70 10.19
C ILE A 41 -10.11 3.04 11.12
N MET A 42 -11.30 3.10 10.57
CA MET A 42 -12.53 3.17 11.38
C MET A 42 -12.63 1.86 12.16
N THR A 43 -12.21 1.90 13.43
CA THR A 43 -12.55 0.89 14.41
C THR A 43 -14.05 0.98 14.65
N LYS A 44 -14.82 0.20 13.92
CA LYS A 44 -16.21 -0.05 14.26
C LYS A 44 -16.21 -0.81 15.57
N SER A 45 -16.71 -0.20 16.65
CA SER A 45 -16.82 -0.81 17.98
C SER A 45 -17.54 -2.15 17.88
N CYS A 46 -16.89 -3.20 18.40
CA CYS A 46 -17.53 -4.49 18.63
C CYS A 46 -18.67 -4.34 19.61
N SER A 47 -19.91 -4.49 19.17
CA SER A 47 -21.03 -4.77 20.05
C SER A 47 -20.96 -6.24 20.51
N SER A 48 -21.09 -6.46 21.80
CA SER A 48 -21.05 -7.73 22.51
C SER A 48 -21.95 -8.80 21.87
N THR A 49 -21.40 -9.99 21.63
CA THR A 49 -21.96 -11.23 21.06
C THR A 49 -21.74 -11.39 19.56
N GLY A 50 -20.56 -11.87 19.18
CA GLY A 50 -20.28 -12.28 17.82
C GLY A 50 -18.81 -12.12 17.46
N THR A 51 -18.33 -12.98 16.63
CA THR A 51 -17.01 -12.91 16.01
C THR A 51 -16.71 -11.48 15.54
N CYS A 52 -15.67 -10.85 16.09
CA CYS A 52 -15.19 -9.54 15.65
C CYS A 52 -14.71 -9.60 14.21
N GLU A 53 -15.59 -9.34 13.26
CA GLU A 53 -15.22 -9.24 11.85
C GLU A 53 -14.63 -7.85 11.57
N LYS A 54 -13.56 -7.80 10.81
CA LYS A 54 -12.92 -6.54 10.39
C LYS A 54 -13.01 -6.37 8.88
N THR A 55 -13.35 -5.17 8.44
CA THR A 55 -13.32 -4.82 7.02
C THR A 55 -11.90 -4.44 6.62
N VAL A 56 -11.39 -5.10 5.59
CA VAL A 56 -10.07 -4.90 5.03
C VAL A 56 -10.20 -4.41 3.59
N ASP A 57 -9.46 -3.37 3.27
CA ASP A 57 -9.39 -2.80 1.94
C ASP A 57 -8.18 -3.37 1.19
N PHE A 58 -8.46 -4.01 0.06
CA PHE A 58 -7.44 -4.53 -0.86
C PHE A 58 -7.30 -3.59 -2.04
N LYS A 59 -6.05 -3.29 -2.43
CA LYS A 59 -5.72 -2.38 -3.52
C LYS A 59 -4.66 -3.00 -4.42
N PHE A 60 -4.81 -2.79 -5.71
CA PHE A 60 -3.84 -3.22 -6.71
C PHE A 60 -3.77 -2.20 -7.86
N TYR A 61 -2.59 -1.69 -8.17
CA TYR A 61 -2.40 -0.75 -9.27
C TYR A 61 -2.13 -1.50 -10.57
N ALA A 62 -3.07 -1.43 -11.49
CA ALA A 62 -2.96 -2.04 -12.80
C ALA A 62 -3.79 -1.25 -13.83
N PRO A 63 -3.29 -0.11 -14.31
CA PRO A 63 -4.06 0.77 -15.20
C PRO A 63 -4.40 0.13 -16.55
N GLN A 64 -3.59 -0.83 -17.00
CA GLN A 64 -3.79 -1.54 -18.27
C GLN A 64 -4.61 -2.82 -18.13
N ALA A 65 -4.86 -3.29 -16.90
CA ALA A 65 -5.62 -4.51 -16.71
C ALA A 65 -7.10 -4.33 -17.10
N LYS A 66 -7.68 -5.40 -17.62
CA LYS A 66 -9.10 -5.48 -17.98
C LYS A 66 -9.94 -6.07 -16.84
N LYS A 67 -9.37 -7.00 -16.08
CA LYS A 67 -10.04 -7.67 -14.97
C LYS A 67 -9.04 -7.96 -13.85
N VAL A 68 -9.40 -7.61 -12.63
CA VAL A 68 -8.64 -7.96 -11.43
C VAL A 68 -9.58 -8.60 -10.42
N GLY A 69 -9.19 -9.75 -9.89
CA GLY A 69 -9.91 -10.46 -8.83
C GLY A 69 -9.00 -10.75 -7.65
N LEU A 70 -9.57 -11.02 -6.50
CA LEU A 70 -8.87 -11.38 -5.28
C LEU A 70 -9.19 -12.82 -4.90
N GLY A 71 -8.19 -13.69 -4.89
CA GLY A 71 -8.29 -15.07 -4.46
C GLY A 71 -7.50 -15.30 -3.17
N GLY A 72 -8.05 -16.10 -2.27
CA GLY A 72 -7.39 -16.43 -1.02
C GLY A 72 -8.15 -17.48 -0.22
N ASP A 73 -7.65 -17.81 0.96
CA ASP A 73 -8.25 -18.82 1.84
C ASP A 73 -9.69 -18.49 2.22
N PHE A 74 -10.04 -17.21 2.27
CA PHE A 74 -11.38 -16.72 2.61
C PHE A 74 -12.43 -16.99 1.52
N ASN A 75 -12.06 -17.28 0.29
CA ASN A 75 -12.98 -17.56 -0.83
C ASN A 75 -12.64 -18.83 -1.61
N ASN A 76 -11.85 -19.74 -1.01
CA ASN A 76 -11.36 -20.97 -1.64
C ASN A 76 -10.63 -20.70 -2.97
N TRP A 77 -9.83 -19.63 -3.01
CA TRP A 77 -9.03 -19.22 -4.16
C TRP A 77 -9.82 -18.92 -5.44
N LYS A 78 -11.12 -18.63 -5.30
CA LYS A 78 -12.01 -18.25 -6.40
C LYS A 78 -12.02 -16.73 -6.58
N ALA A 79 -11.10 -16.22 -7.38
CA ALA A 79 -10.95 -14.78 -7.60
C ALA A 79 -12.19 -14.12 -8.23
N ASP A 80 -13.02 -14.87 -8.94
CA ASP A 80 -14.27 -14.36 -9.53
C ASP A 80 -15.33 -14.00 -8.49
N LYS A 81 -15.22 -14.52 -7.27
CA LYS A 81 -16.14 -14.16 -6.18
C LYS A 81 -15.88 -12.77 -5.62
N ASN A 82 -14.66 -12.29 -5.72
CA ASN A 82 -14.24 -10.99 -5.20
C ASN A 82 -13.56 -10.15 -6.30
N PRO A 83 -14.32 -9.69 -7.30
CA PRO A 83 -13.77 -8.83 -8.33
C PRO A 83 -13.45 -7.46 -7.73
N LEU A 84 -12.32 -6.88 -8.13
CA LEU A 84 -11.96 -5.52 -7.79
C LEU A 84 -12.60 -4.53 -8.78
N LYS A 85 -12.84 -3.32 -8.30
CA LYS A 85 -13.34 -2.21 -9.13
C LYS A 85 -12.20 -1.24 -9.41
N LYS A 86 -12.04 -0.87 -10.67
CA LYS A 86 -11.05 0.10 -11.11
C LYS A 86 -11.54 1.52 -10.83
N ASP A 87 -10.68 2.34 -10.23
CA ASP A 87 -10.95 3.76 -10.07
C ASP A 87 -10.33 4.59 -11.22
N ALA A 88 -10.56 5.92 -11.20
CA ALA A 88 -10.05 6.82 -12.22
C ALA A 88 -8.51 6.90 -12.28
N SER A 89 -7.81 6.52 -11.20
CA SER A 89 -6.35 6.49 -11.13
C SER A 89 -5.71 5.24 -11.72
N GLY A 90 -6.51 4.24 -12.11
CA GLY A 90 -6.02 2.94 -12.55
C GLY A 90 -5.76 1.96 -11.40
N THR A 91 -6.18 2.29 -10.20
CA THR A 91 -6.09 1.43 -9.02
C THR A 91 -7.35 0.60 -8.89
N TRP A 92 -7.18 -0.69 -8.72
CA TRP A 92 -8.27 -1.63 -8.46
C TRP A 92 -8.45 -1.80 -6.96
N LYS A 93 -9.69 -1.75 -6.48
CA LYS A 93 -10.03 -1.77 -5.06
C LYS A 93 -11.19 -2.71 -4.77
N THR A 94 -11.15 -3.35 -3.60
CA THR A 94 -12.28 -4.07 -3.02
C THR A 94 -12.14 -4.07 -1.50
N SER A 95 -13.28 -4.16 -0.81
CA SER A 95 -13.32 -4.25 0.66
C SER A 95 -13.98 -5.56 1.03
N LEU A 96 -13.35 -6.33 1.91
CA LEU A 96 -13.87 -7.59 2.42
C LEU A 96 -13.95 -7.56 3.94
N THR A 97 -15.02 -8.09 4.47
CA THR A 97 -15.17 -8.31 5.91
C THR A 97 -14.69 -9.72 6.25
N LEU A 98 -13.63 -9.79 7.03
CA LEU A 98 -12.96 -11.04 7.41
C LEU A 98 -13.03 -11.26 8.92
N LYS A 99 -13.15 -12.53 9.31
CA LYS A 99 -13.04 -12.97 10.70
C LYS A 99 -11.60 -12.87 11.21
N PRO A 100 -11.38 -12.78 12.53
CA PRO A 100 -10.03 -12.89 13.07
C PRO A 100 -9.34 -14.18 12.63
N GLY A 101 -8.07 -14.06 12.24
CA GLY A 101 -7.27 -15.16 11.75
C GLY A 101 -6.23 -14.74 10.74
N ARG A 102 -5.48 -15.70 10.27
CA ARG A 102 -4.42 -15.52 9.28
C ARG A 102 -4.87 -16.11 7.95
N PHE A 103 -4.82 -15.32 6.89
CA PHE A 103 -5.27 -15.69 5.55
C PHE A 103 -4.18 -15.46 4.52
N GLN A 104 -4.03 -16.40 3.60
CA GLN A 104 -3.19 -16.23 2.43
C GLN A 104 -4.03 -15.72 1.26
N TYR A 105 -3.47 -14.84 0.44
CA TYR A 105 -4.18 -14.28 -0.71
C TYR A 105 -3.23 -13.89 -1.85
N ARG A 106 -3.78 -13.77 -3.05
CA ARG A 106 -3.11 -13.20 -4.24
C ARG A 106 -4.13 -12.49 -5.12
N TYR A 107 -3.62 -11.65 -5.98
CA TYR A 107 -4.43 -11.00 -7.01
C TYR A 107 -4.37 -11.80 -8.32
N LEU A 108 -5.51 -11.95 -8.97
CA LEU A 108 -5.62 -12.51 -10.32
C LEU A 108 -5.84 -11.37 -11.30
N VAL A 109 -4.79 -11.01 -12.05
CA VAL A 109 -4.79 -9.89 -13.00
C VAL A 109 -4.80 -10.46 -14.41
N ASP A 110 -5.89 -10.27 -15.15
CA ASP A 110 -6.09 -10.78 -16.50
C ASP A 110 -5.72 -12.27 -16.67
N GLY A 111 -6.04 -13.08 -15.64
CA GLY A 111 -5.73 -14.51 -15.64
C GLY A 111 -4.36 -14.91 -15.11
N VAL A 112 -3.54 -13.96 -14.66
CA VAL A 112 -2.21 -14.19 -14.08
C VAL A 112 -2.21 -13.88 -12.58
N TRP A 113 -1.73 -14.82 -11.78
CA TRP A 113 -1.59 -14.64 -10.34
C TRP A 113 -0.42 -13.72 -10.01
N GLN A 114 -0.70 -12.65 -9.28
CA GLN A 114 0.29 -11.67 -8.84
C GLN A 114 0.20 -11.42 -7.34
N ASN A 115 1.34 -11.10 -6.74
CA ASN A 115 1.42 -10.75 -5.33
C ASN A 115 1.09 -9.28 -5.11
N ALA A 116 0.80 -8.89 -3.86
CA ALA A 116 0.59 -7.50 -3.50
C ALA A 116 1.80 -6.65 -3.88
N GLN A 117 1.53 -5.43 -4.30
CA GLN A 117 2.56 -4.43 -4.64
C GLN A 117 3.08 -3.69 -3.40
N GLU A 118 2.33 -3.77 -2.30
CA GLU A 118 2.73 -3.23 -1.01
C GLU A 118 3.62 -4.23 -0.28
N PRO A 119 4.53 -3.79 0.60
CA PRO A 119 5.35 -4.67 1.43
C PRO A 119 4.46 -5.41 2.44
N VAL A 120 4.20 -6.67 2.17
CA VAL A 120 3.41 -7.57 3.03
C VAL A 120 4.20 -8.85 3.27
N GLU A 121 3.87 -9.54 4.36
CA GLU A 121 4.42 -10.87 4.61
C GLU A 121 4.04 -11.82 3.47
N CYS A 122 5.00 -12.63 3.03
CA CYS A 122 4.79 -13.65 2.01
C CYS A 122 5.28 -15.00 2.51
N VAL A 123 4.54 -16.05 2.16
CA VAL A 123 4.90 -17.44 2.46
C VAL A 123 5.00 -18.24 1.17
N PRO A 124 5.93 -19.22 1.09
CA PRO A 124 6.04 -20.07 -0.08
C PRO A 124 4.80 -20.95 -0.23
N ASN A 125 4.38 -21.17 -1.48
CA ASN A 125 3.27 -22.05 -1.80
C ASN A 125 3.75 -23.35 -2.50
N ALA A 126 2.85 -24.32 -2.64
CA ALA A 126 3.15 -25.61 -3.25
C ALA A 126 3.49 -25.55 -4.75
N PHE A 127 3.29 -24.41 -5.40
CA PHE A 127 3.50 -24.22 -6.84
C PHE A 127 4.83 -23.52 -7.19
N GLY A 128 5.76 -23.41 -6.23
CA GLY A 128 7.04 -22.73 -6.42
C GLY A 128 6.94 -21.19 -6.49
N SER A 129 5.87 -20.64 -5.96
CA SER A 129 5.62 -19.20 -5.88
C SER A 129 5.37 -18.78 -4.42
N TRP A 130 4.93 -17.54 -4.20
CA TRP A 130 4.69 -16.97 -2.88
C TRP A 130 3.25 -16.47 -2.78
N ASN A 131 2.63 -16.69 -1.64
CA ASN A 131 1.33 -16.09 -1.30
C ASN A 131 1.54 -14.94 -0.33
N CYS A 132 0.78 -13.88 -0.49
CA CYS A 132 0.72 -12.79 0.49
C CYS A 132 -0.10 -13.23 1.69
N VAL A 133 0.23 -12.71 2.86
CA VAL A 133 -0.44 -13.04 4.12
C VAL A 133 -1.05 -11.79 4.73
N ILE A 134 -2.26 -11.92 5.24
CA ILE A 134 -2.92 -10.91 6.06
C ILE A 134 -3.34 -11.53 7.38
N GLU A 135 -3.08 -10.85 8.48
CA GLU A 135 -3.49 -11.24 9.81
C GLU A 135 -4.54 -10.29 10.36
N ILE A 136 -5.66 -10.84 10.76
CA ILE A 136 -6.76 -10.11 11.38
C ILE A 136 -6.74 -10.40 12.88
N ALA A 137 -6.38 -9.40 13.67
CA ALA A 137 -6.37 -9.51 15.13
C ALA A 137 -7.79 -9.63 15.69
N LYS A 138 -7.89 -10.35 16.81
CA LYS A 138 -9.13 -10.47 17.64
C LYS A 138 -9.52 -9.15 18.26
#